data_8b38cdda823223db5d200b62fd295ad6
#
_entry.id   8b38cdda823223db5d200b62fd295ad6
#
_cell.length_a   1.000
_cell.length_b   1.000
_cell.length_c   1.000
_cell.angle_alpha   90.00
_cell.angle_beta   90.00
_cell.angle_gamma   90.00
#
_symmetry.space_group_name_H-M   'P 1'
#
loop_
_entity.id
_entity.type
_entity.pdbx_description
1 polymer ?
#
loop_
_entity_poly.entity_id
_entity_poly.type
_entity_poly.pdbx_seq_one_letter_code
_entity_poly.pdbx_strand_id
1 'polypeptide(L)'
;MRYFIFFGYDGTNYHGWQIQPNANSVQQELQRALSILLRKEIEVVGAGRTDTGVHARNMAAHFEAEITMELDQLVYRLNRILPRDIAVYEVREVNPEMHARFSATSRTYHYYIHTRKDPFERHYSLQMNYPLNFEKMNEAAQHFLQHEDYAAFCKAGGDNKTTICHVTTARWVQTSPTTWYFEITANRFLRNMVRAVVGTLIDVGRGKITMEQFLDILHNGSRSDAGESMPGNALFLEDVGYMEL
;
A
#
# COMPACT_ATOMS: atom_id res chain seq x y z
N MET A 1 -3.94 -28.06 -0.04
CA MET A 1 -2.71 -27.39 -0.50
C MET A 1 -2.84 -25.91 -0.25
N ARG A 2 -1.76 -25.17 -0.01
CA ARG A 2 -1.74 -23.72 0.13
C ARG A 2 -1.23 -23.08 -1.14
N TYR A 3 -1.92 -22.03 -1.58
CA TYR A 3 -1.58 -21.27 -2.79
C TYR A 3 -1.39 -19.80 -2.43
N PHE A 4 -0.40 -19.17 -3.06
CA PHE A 4 -0.32 -17.72 -3.17
C PHE A 4 -0.98 -17.27 -4.46
N ILE A 5 -1.64 -16.14 -4.39
CA ILE A 5 -2.25 -15.44 -5.52
C ILE A 5 -1.69 -14.01 -5.57
N PHE A 6 -1.16 -13.62 -6.73
CA PHE A 6 -0.62 -12.29 -7.00
C PHE A 6 -1.56 -11.55 -7.92
N PHE A 7 -1.90 -10.33 -7.55
CA PHE A 7 -2.92 -9.57 -8.25
C PHE A 7 -2.76 -8.07 -8.04
N GLY A 8 -3.30 -7.28 -8.98
CA GLY A 8 -3.44 -5.83 -8.86
C GLY A 8 -4.89 -5.41 -8.81
N TYR A 9 -5.13 -4.22 -8.27
CA TYR A 9 -6.45 -3.61 -8.27
C TYR A 9 -6.41 -2.09 -8.25
N ASP A 10 -7.40 -1.51 -8.91
CA ASP A 10 -7.78 -0.12 -8.75
C ASP A 10 -8.74 0.00 -7.55
N GLY A 11 -8.28 0.63 -6.48
CA GLY A 11 -9.02 0.75 -5.22
C GLY A 11 -10.13 1.81 -5.23
N THR A 12 -10.33 2.54 -6.33
CA THR A 12 -11.26 3.69 -6.41
C THR A 12 -12.67 3.33 -5.96
N ASN A 13 -13.16 2.16 -6.34
CA ASN A 13 -14.53 1.71 -6.05
C ASN A 13 -14.64 0.86 -4.78
N TYR A 14 -13.56 0.73 -3.99
CA TYR A 14 -13.51 -0.16 -2.83
C TYR A 14 -13.23 0.59 -1.53
N HIS A 15 -13.80 0.07 -0.45
CA HIS A 15 -13.50 0.54 0.91
C HIS A 15 -12.22 -0.12 1.47
N GLY A 16 -11.24 -0.34 0.60
CA GLY A 16 -9.96 -0.95 0.88
C GLY A 16 -9.95 -2.47 0.65
N TRP A 17 -8.89 -3.11 1.11
CA TRP A 17 -8.68 -4.54 0.93
C TRP A 17 -9.68 -5.38 1.71
N GLN A 18 -9.81 -5.13 3.02
CA GLN A 18 -10.42 -6.07 3.96
C GLN A 18 -11.95 -6.03 3.94
N ILE A 19 -12.57 -7.21 4.02
CA ILE A 19 -14.01 -7.36 4.25
C ILE A 19 -14.42 -6.65 5.53
N GLN A 20 -15.47 -5.86 5.44
CA GLN A 20 -16.09 -5.14 6.55
C GLN A 20 -17.62 -5.09 6.37
N PRO A 21 -18.38 -4.94 7.45
CA PRO A 21 -19.84 -4.84 7.35
C PRO A 21 -20.26 -3.65 6.48
N ASN A 22 -21.24 -3.89 5.61
CA ASN A 22 -21.90 -2.85 4.79
C ASN A 22 -20.99 -2.06 3.83
N ALA A 23 -19.84 -2.64 3.43
CA ALA A 23 -18.93 -2.01 2.47
C ALA A 23 -18.28 -3.06 1.57
N ASN A 24 -18.21 -2.76 0.27
CA ASN A 24 -17.51 -3.61 -0.69
C ASN A 24 -15.99 -3.56 -0.46
N SER A 25 -15.32 -4.66 -0.72
CA SER A 25 -13.87 -4.77 -0.58
C SER A 25 -13.27 -5.67 -1.66
N VAL A 26 -11.99 -5.49 -1.94
CA VAL A 26 -11.25 -6.32 -2.91
C VAL A 26 -11.20 -7.79 -2.45
N GLN A 27 -11.01 -8.03 -1.16
CA GLN A 27 -11.00 -9.38 -0.56
C GLN A 27 -12.32 -10.12 -0.82
N GLN A 28 -13.46 -9.44 -0.69
CA GLN A 28 -14.77 -10.03 -0.94
C GLN A 28 -14.95 -10.48 -2.39
N GLU A 29 -14.53 -9.65 -3.35
CA GLU A 29 -14.60 -9.99 -4.77
C GLU A 29 -13.70 -11.17 -5.12
N LEU A 30 -12.48 -11.21 -4.57
CA LEU A 30 -11.53 -12.29 -4.80
C LEU A 30 -12.04 -13.61 -4.20
N GLN A 31 -12.54 -13.59 -2.96
CA GLN A 31 -13.16 -14.77 -2.30
C GLN A 31 -14.37 -15.28 -3.09
N ARG A 32 -15.22 -14.38 -3.55
CA ARG A 32 -16.39 -14.72 -4.36
C ARG A 32 -15.99 -15.42 -5.66
N ALA A 33 -15.00 -14.88 -6.39
CA ALA A 33 -14.55 -15.45 -7.65
C ALA A 33 -13.90 -16.83 -7.48
N LEU A 34 -13.04 -16.99 -6.47
CA LEU A 34 -12.41 -18.26 -6.13
C LEU A 34 -13.47 -19.31 -5.72
N SER A 35 -14.42 -18.92 -4.87
CA SER A 35 -15.48 -19.82 -4.38
C SER A 35 -16.40 -20.32 -5.49
N ILE A 36 -16.72 -19.45 -6.48
CA ILE A 36 -17.50 -19.85 -7.67
C ILE A 36 -16.73 -20.89 -8.49
N LEU A 37 -15.45 -20.65 -8.78
CA LEU A 37 -14.66 -21.54 -9.64
C LEU A 37 -14.33 -22.87 -8.98
N LEU A 38 -14.02 -22.85 -7.69
CA LEU A 38 -13.66 -24.04 -6.93
C LEU A 38 -14.85 -24.76 -6.30
N ARG A 39 -16.06 -24.19 -6.45
CA ARG A 39 -17.34 -24.74 -5.92
C ARG A 39 -17.30 -25.04 -4.42
N LYS A 40 -16.55 -24.25 -3.67
CA LYS A 40 -16.36 -24.35 -2.23
C LYS A 40 -16.13 -22.95 -1.68
N GLU A 41 -16.55 -22.69 -0.48
CA GLU A 41 -16.20 -21.44 0.21
C GLU A 41 -14.68 -21.36 0.41
N ILE A 42 -14.07 -20.30 -0.08
CA ILE A 42 -12.63 -20.05 -0.02
C ILE A 42 -12.39 -18.77 0.76
N GLU A 43 -11.66 -18.88 1.86
CA GLU A 43 -11.14 -17.74 2.60
C GLU A 43 -9.79 -17.30 2.01
N VAL A 44 -9.57 -15.99 1.93
CA VAL A 44 -8.34 -15.40 1.40
C VAL A 44 -7.72 -14.47 2.45
N VAL A 45 -6.44 -14.65 2.71
CA VAL A 45 -5.68 -13.85 3.68
C VAL A 45 -4.63 -13.03 2.95
N GLY A 46 -4.77 -11.68 2.96
CA GLY A 46 -3.86 -10.77 2.27
C GLY A 46 -2.57 -10.48 3.02
N ALA A 47 -1.55 -10.04 2.29
CA ALA A 47 -0.23 -9.63 2.82
C ALA A 47 -0.28 -8.37 3.71
N GLY A 48 -1.34 -7.58 3.60
CA GLY A 48 -1.57 -6.38 4.37
C GLY A 48 -2.96 -5.82 4.12
N ARG A 49 -3.26 -4.72 4.79
CA ARG A 49 -4.50 -3.94 4.59
C ARG A 49 -4.18 -2.68 3.83
N THR A 50 -5.04 -2.31 2.90
CA THR A 50 -5.07 -0.99 2.28
C THR A 50 -6.31 -0.24 2.71
N ASP A 51 -6.20 1.09 2.81
CA ASP A 51 -7.33 1.97 3.14
C ASP A 51 -8.24 2.15 1.91
N THR A 52 -9.41 2.75 2.12
CA THR A 52 -10.35 3.16 1.06
C THR A 52 -9.64 3.97 -0.03
N GLY A 53 -9.86 3.60 -1.28
CA GLY A 53 -9.31 4.29 -2.45
C GLY A 53 -7.83 4.02 -2.73
N VAL A 54 -7.13 3.26 -1.89
CA VAL A 54 -5.73 2.87 -2.11
C VAL A 54 -5.65 1.73 -3.11
N HIS A 55 -4.72 1.82 -4.05
CA HIS A 55 -4.51 0.84 -5.12
C HIS A 55 -3.41 -0.15 -4.77
N ALA A 56 -3.34 -1.24 -5.52
CA ALA A 56 -2.19 -2.16 -5.51
C ALA A 56 -1.83 -2.59 -6.93
N ARG A 57 -0.53 -2.54 -7.24
CA ARG A 57 0.01 -3.10 -8.50
C ARG A 57 0.38 -4.56 -8.34
N ASN A 58 0.95 -4.92 -7.19
CA ASN A 58 1.30 -6.31 -6.88
C ASN A 58 0.98 -6.63 -5.41
N MET A 59 -0.27 -6.99 -5.16
CA MET A 59 -0.72 -7.51 -3.86
C MET A 59 -0.59 -9.02 -3.87
N ALA A 60 -0.20 -9.60 -2.73
CA ALA A 60 -0.20 -11.02 -2.50
C ALA A 60 -1.25 -11.42 -1.44
N ALA A 61 -1.85 -12.57 -1.65
CA ALA A 61 -2.71 -13.23 -0.67
C ALA A 61 -2.48 -14.74 -0.70
N HIS A 62 -2.89 -15.46 0.35
CA HIS A 62 -2.92 -16.91 0.31
C HIS A 62 -4.32 -17.45 0.58
N PHE A 63 -4.55 -18.65 0.07
CA PHE A 63 -5.76 -19.43 0.32
C PHE A 63 -5.45 -20.92 0.32
N GLU A 64 -6.39 -21.72 0.83
CA GLU A 64 -6.29 -23.17 0.85
C GLU A 64 -7.35 -23.81 -0.04
N ALA A 65 -6.93 -24.68 -0.92
CA ALA A 65 -7.83 -25.38 -1.82
C ALA A 65 -7.26 -26.71 -2.31
N GLU A 66 -8.14 -27.55 -2.89
CA GLU A 66 -7.77 -28.65 -3.78
C GLU A 66 -8.10 -28.18 -5.21
N ILE A 67 -7.08 -27.96 -6.02
CA ILE A 67 -7.21 -27.49 -7.39
C ILE A 67 -6.93 -28.65 -8.34
N THR A 68 -7.90 -28.96 -9.21
CA THR A 68 -7.82 -30.07 -10.18
C THR A 68 -7.57 -29.60 -11.60
N MET A 69 -7.46 -28.29 -11.80
CA MET A 69 -7.13 -27.68 -13.11
C MET A 69 -5.73 -27.09 -13.09
N GLU A 70 -5.15 -26.83 -14.26
CA GLU A 70 -3.88 -26.11 -14.37
C GLU A 70 -4.02 -24.68 -13.80
N LEU A 71 -2.98 -24.20 -13.09
CA LEU A 71 -3.01 -22.90 -12.39
C LEU A 71 -3.20 -21.72 -13.36
N ASP A 72 -2.60 -21.79 -14.56
CA ASP A 72 -2.79 -20.77 -15.60
C ASP A 72 -4.25 -20.72 -16.08
N GLN A 73 -4.93 -21.88 -16.13
CA GLN A 73 -6.35 -21.94 -16.45
C GLN A 73 -7.21 -21.31 -15.33
N LEU A 74 -6.81 -21.49 -14.08
CA LEU A 74 -7.47 -20.84 -12.95
C LEU A 74 -7.31 -19.32 -13.04
N VAL A 75 -6.10 -18.80 -13.30
CA VAL A 75 -5.83 -17.37 -13.50
C VAL A 75 -6.69 -16.80 -14.63
N TYR A 76 -6.71 -17.47 -15.79
CA TYR A 76 -7.56 -17.05 -16.91
C TYR A 76 -9.04 -16.97 -16.52
N ARG A 77 -9.58 -17.99 -15.84
CA ARG A 77 -10.99 -18.01 -15.44
C ARG A 77 -11.31 -16.97 -14.35
N LEU A 78 -10.41 -16.74 -13.39
CA LEU A 78 -10.55 -15.68 -12.40
C LEU A 78 -10.71 -14.32 -13.07
N ASN A 79 -9.84 -13.99 -14.01
CA ASN A 79 -9.87 -12.73 -14.76
C ASN A 79 -11.13 -12.57 -15.64
N ARG A 80 -11.86 -13.65 -15.92
CA ARG A 80 -13.16 -13.60 -16.62
C ARG A 80 -14.34 -13.32 -15.71
N ILE A 81 -14.20 -13.60 -14.42
CA ILE A 81 -15.29 -13.44 -13.40
C ILE A 81 -15.10 -12.16 -12.59
N LEU A 82 -13.84 -11.80 -12.30
CA LEU A 82 -13.51 -10.61 -11.53
C LEU A 82 -13.96 -9.33 -12.23
N PRO A 83 -14.32 -8.28 -11.48
CA PRO A 83 -14.52 -6.95 -12.02
C PRO A 83 -13.27 -6.46 -12.77
N ARG A 84 -13.45 -5.50 -13.70
CA ARG A 84 -12.35 -4.99 -14.54
C ARG A 84 -11.26 -4.25 -13.78
N ASP A 85 -11.54 -3.84 -12.57
CA ASP A 85 -10.63 -3.14 -11.66
C ASP A 85 -9.83 -4.08 -10.75
N ILE A 86 -9.95 -5.41 -10.93
CA ILE A 86 -9.12 -6.43 -10.28
C ILE A 86 -8.57 -7.38 -11.34
N ALA A 87 -7.25 -7.59 -11.34
CA ALA A 87 -6.56 -8.52 -12.26
C ALA A 87 -5.64 -9.46 -11.49
N VAL A 88 -5.81 -10.77 -11.69
CA VAL A 88 -4.91 -11.80 -11.18
C VAL A 88 -3.79 -12.05 -12.18
N TYR A 89 -2.56 -12.07 -11.72
CA TYR A 89 -1.36 -12.27 -12.53
C TYR A 89 -0.83 -13.69 -12.43
N GLU A 90 -0.81 -14.25 -11.22
CA GLU A 90 -0.25 -15.57 -10.95
C GLU A 90 -0.97 -16.23 -9.78
N VAL A 91 -1.09 -17.57 -9.84
CA VAL A 91 -1.37 -18.45 -8.69
C VAL A 91 -0.25 -19.46 -8.62
N ARG A 92 0.33 -19.65 -7.44
CA ARG A 92 1.47 -20.55 -7.21
C ARG A 92 1.23 -21.41 -5.97
N GLU A 93 1.49 -22.69 -6.06
CA GLU A 93 1.54 -23.56 -4.87
C GLU A 93 2.77 -23.20 -4.03
N VAL A 94 2.59 -23.14 -2.72
CA VAL A 94 3.65 -22.77 -1.77
C VAL A 94 3.68 -23.74 -0.61
N ASN A 95 4.79 -23.72 0.15
CA ASN A 95 4.88 -24.48 1.39
C ASN A 95 3.69 -24.14 2.30
N PRO A 96 3.02 -25.15 2.93
CA PRO A 96 1.89 -24.94 3.84
C PRO A 96 2.16 -24.00 5.02
N GLU A 97 3.42 -23.82 5.42
CA GLU A 97 3.82 -22.88 6.47
C GLU A 97 3.88 -21.41 6.00
N MET A 98 3.91 -21.17 4.70
CA MET A 98 3.96 -19.82 4.12
C MET A 98 2.68 -19.05 4.42
N HIS A 99 2.81 -17.81 4.89
CA HIS A 99 1.68 -16.93 5.22
C HIS A 99 1.87 -15.58 4.54
N ALA A 100 0.93 -15.17 3.69
CA ALA A 100 1.06 -13.95 2.88
C ALA A 100 1.45 -12.70 3.70
N ARG A 101 0.97 -12.56 4.92
CA ARG A 101 1.30 -11.43 5.79
C ARG A 101 2.59 -11.62 6.59
N PHE A 102 2.77 -12.79 7.20
CA PHE A 102 3.84 -13.00 8.19
C PHE A 102 5.15 -13.47 7.56
N SER A 103 5.10 -14.14 6.41
CA SER A 103 6.29 -14.49 5.63
C SER A 103 6.80 -13.36 4.74
N ALA A 104 6.05 -12.28 4.59
CA ALA A 104 6.49 -11.13 3.79
C ALA A 104 7.58 -10.34 4.52
N THR A 105 8.69 -10.11 3.82
CA THR A 105 9.89 -9.42 4.33
C THR A 105 9.85 -7.92 4.11
N SER A 106 9.16 -7.47 3.04
CA SER A 106 9.05 -6.05 2.71
C SER A 106 7.72 -5.71 2.05
N ARG A 107 7.36 -4.44 2.08
CA ARG A 107 6.28 -3.82 1.29
C ARG A 107 6.84 -2.52 0.75
N THR A 108 6.56 -2.25 -0.53
CA THR A 108 6.93 -1.01 -1.20
C THR A 108 5.66 -0.26 -1.59
N TYR A 109 5.61 1.01 -1.26
CA TYR A 109 4.54 1.92 -1.64
C TYR A 109 5.08 3.06 -2.47
N HIS A 110 4.29 3.48 -3.48
CA HIS A 110 4.50 4.74 -4.17
C HIS A 110 3.32 5.67 -3.94
N TYR A 111 3.61 6.94 -3.66
CA TYR A 111 2.63 8.02 -3.58
C TYR A 111 2.88 9.01 -4.70
N TYR A 112 1.95 9.13 -5.65
CA TYR A 112 2.13 9.94 -6.85
C TYR A 112 1.61 11.36 -6.67
N ILE A 113 2.36 12.35 -7.15
CA ILE A 113 1.95 13.75 -7.20
C ILE A 113 2.29 14.37 -8.55
N HIS A 114 1.49 15.38 -8.94
CA HIS A 114 1.77 16.20 -10.11
C HIS A 114 1.58 17.70 -9.77
N THR A 115 2.44 18.56 -10.36
CA THR A 115 2.48 19.99 -10.08
C THR A 115 1.80 20.85 -11.15
N ARG A 116 1.35 20.24 -12.24
CA ARG A 116 0.60 20.87 -13.32
C ARG A 116 -0.72 20.12 -13.50
N LYS A 117 -1.83 20.89 -13.65
CA LYS A 117 -3.15 20.30 -13.92
C LYS A 117 -3.10 19.36 -15.13
N ASP A 118 -3.45 18.10 -14.90
CA ASP A 118 -3.54 17.07 -15.93
C ASP A 118 -4.81 16.22 -15.73
N PRO A 119 -5.74 16.18 -16.73
CA PRO A 119 -6.96 15.38 -16.61
C PRO A 119 -6.73 13.89 -16.60
N PHE A 120 -5.57 13.39 -17.07
CA PHE A 120 -5.24 11.95 -17.10
C PHE A 120 -4.62 11.48 -15.77
N GLU A 121 -4.01 12.39 -15.01
CA GLU A 121 -3.41 12.08 -13.70
C GLU A 121 -4.43 12.16 -12.53
N ARG A 122 -5.58 12.77 -12.71
CA ARG A 122 -6.52 13.16 -11.62
C ARG A 122 -7.00 12.01 -10.72
N HIS A 123 -6.99 10.77 -11.22
CA HIS A 123 -7.50 9.61 -10.48
C HIS A 123 -6.42 8.89 -9.66
N TYR A 124 -5.15 8.99 -10.08
CA TYR A 124 -4.05 8.19 -9.59
C TYR A 124 -2.88 9.01 -9.06
N SER A 125 -3.02 10.32 -9.01
CA SER A 125 -1.98 11.24 -8.56
C SER A 125 -2.61 12.46 -7.88
N LEU A 126 -1.96 12.99 -6.86
CA LEU A 126 -2.42 14.19 -6.15
C LEU A 126 -1.89 15.44 -6.84
N GLN A 127 -2.79 16.34 -7.27
CA GLN A 127 -2.39 17.64 -7.79
C GLN A 127 -1.90 18.56 -6.67
N MET A 128 -0.68 19.06 -6.82
CA MET A 128 -0.08 20.05 -5.92
C MET A 128 -0.13 21.44 -6.57
N ASN A 129 -0.81 22.38 -5.91
CA ASN A 129 -1.05 23.73 -6.45
C ASN A 129 -0.03 24.77 -5.96
N TYR A 130 1.04 24.34 -5.28
CA TYR A 130 2.10 25.19 -4.75
C TYR A 130 3.47 24.60 -5.07
N PRO A 131 4.51 25.46 -5.14
CA PRO A 131 5.87 24.95 -5.32
C PRO A 131 6.30 24.08 -4.14
N LEU A 132 7.00 23.00 -4.45
CA LEU A 132 7.57 22.09 -3.47
C LEU A 132 9.11 22.06 -3.63
N ASN A 133 9.83 22.09 -2.52
CA ASN A 133 11.25 21.89 -2.50
C ASN A 133 11.56 20.39 -2.30
N PHE A 134 11.72 19.66 -3.40
CA PHE A 134 11.98 18.22 -3.38
C PHE A 134 13.35 17.86 -2.80
N GLU A 135 14.34 18.75 -2.86
CA GLU A 135 15.65 18.53 -2.23
C GLU A 135 15.48 18.45 -0.71
N LYS A 136 14.78 19.43 -0.12
CA LYS A 136 14.47 19.41 1.33
C LYS A 136 13.58 18.24 1.71
N MET A 137 12.62 17.87 0.87
CA MET A 137 11.76 16.70 1.11
C MET A 137 12.58 15.41 1.09
N ASN A 138 13.57 15.29 0.20
CA ASN A 138 14.47 14.14 0.16
C ASN A 138 15.43 14.12 1.35
N GLU A 139 15.97 15.27 1.74
CA GLU A 139 16.80 15.40 2.95
C GLU A 139 16.01 14.91 4.18
N ALA A 140 14.77 15.38 4.38
CA ALA A 140 13.90 14.93 5.45
C ALA A 140 13.59 13.42 5.36
N ALA A 141 13.36 12.90 4.16
CA ALA A 141 13.02 11.48 3.96
C ALA A 141 14.17 10.55 4.39
N GLN A 142 15.44 10.96 4.29
CA GLN A 142 16.58 10.13 4.71
C GLN A 142 16.57 9.83 6.22
N HIS A 143 15.99 10.70 7.04
CA HIS A 143 15.91 10.46 8.48
C HIS A 143 15.01 9.27 8.84
N PHE A 144 14.06 8.88 7.99
CA PHE A 144 13.25 7.67 8.20
C PHE A 144 14.09 6.38 8.17
N LEU A 145 15.22 6.34 7.46
CA LEU A 145 16.06 5.13 7.36
C LEU A 145 16.75 4.77 8.68
N GLN A 146 16.89 5.72 9.59
CA GLN A 146 17.56 5.55 10.88
C GLN A 146 16.56 5.60 12.04
N HIS A 147 15.25 5.75 11.75
CA HIS A 147 14.19 5.86 12.75
C HIS A 147 13.38 4.58 12.78
N GLU A 148 12.94 4.18 13.98
CA GLU A 148 12.21 2.91 14.15
C GLU A 148 10.80 3.10 14.70
N ASP A 149 10.55 4.09 15.57
CA ASP A 149 9.25 4.29 16.20
C ASP A 149 8.37 5.29 15.46
N TYR A 150 7.41 4.79 14.70
CA TYR A 150 6.50 5.57 13.87
C TYR A 150 5.16 5.93 14.55
N ALA A 151 5.12 6.05 15.87
CA ALA A 151 3.91 6.40 16.62
C ALA A 151 3.26 7.70 16.11
N ALA A 152 4.06 8.73 15.80
CA ALA A 152 3.59 10.02 15.27
C ALA A 152 2.86 9.89 13.91
N PHE A 153 3.09 8.83 13.14
CA PHE A 153 2.50 8.60 11.83
C PHE A 153 1.38 7.55 11.84
N CYS A 154 1.05 7.00 13.02
CA CYS A 154 0.05 5.96 13.17
C CYS A 154 -1.33 6.58 13.50
N LYS A 155 -2.39 6.13 12.78
CA LYS A 155 -3.76 6.50 13.15
C LYS A 155 -4.09 5.93 14.54
N ALA A 156 -4.59 6.78 15.44
CA ALA A 156 -5.03 6.38 16.77
C ALA A 156 -6.14 5.30 16.72
N GLY A 157 -6.19 4.43 17.74
CA GLY A 157 -7.22 3.38 17.88
C GLY A 157 -6.99 2.16 16.99
N GLY A 158 -5.76 1.89 16.56
CA GLY A 158 -5.39 0.65 15.87
C GLY A 158 -4.94 -0.45 16.86
N ASP A 159 -5.19 -1.74 16.53
CA ASP A 159 -4.74 -2.93 17.28
C ASP A 159 -3.23 -3.21 17.10
N ASN A 160 -2.41 -2.17 17.07
CA ASN A 160 -0.97 -2.34 16.86
C ASN A 160 -0.31 -2.73 18.20
N LYS A 161 0.36 -3.90 18.21
CA LYS A 161 1.16 -4.33 19.37
C LYS A 161 2.43 -3.50 19.55
N THR A 162 2.92 -2.87 18.48
CA THR A 162 4.11 -2.02 18.45
C THR A 162 4.00 -1.01 17.31
N THR A 163 4.67 0.13 17.46
CA THR A 163 4.82 1.17 16.43
C THR A 163 6.15 1.10 15.69
N ILE A 164 6.96 0.07 15.98
CA ILE A 164 8.26 -0.14 15.36
C ILE A 164 8.09 -0.64 13.91
N CYS A 165 8.79 0.02 12.99
CA CYS A 165 8.92 -0.35 11.59
C CYS A 165 10.37 -0.09 11.15
N HIS A 166 10.90 -0.94 10.25
CA HIS A 166 12.24 -0.76 9.68
C HIS A 166 12.09 -0.31 8.22
N VAL A 167 12.30 0.97 7.98
CA VAL A 167 12.28 1.57 6.65
C VAL A 167 13.64 1.39 5.99
N THR A 168 13.67 0.84 4.79
CA THR A 168 14.89 0.58 4.01
C THR A 168 15.04 1.51 2.81
N THR A 169 13.94 2.12 2.36
CA THR A 169 13.93 3.12 1.27
C THR A 169 12.93 4.20 1.62
N ALA A 170 13.32 5.47 1.43
CA ALA A 170 12.43 6.62 1.52
C ALA A 170 12.97 7.74 0.63
N ARG A 171 12.32 8.02 -0.52
CA ARG A 171 12.82 9.02 -1.46
C ARG A 171 11.73 9.54 -2.40
N TRP A 172 11.87 10.78 -2.84
CA TRP A 172 11.11 11.35 -3.95
C TRP A 172 11.86 11.15 -5.26
N VAL A 173 11.17 10.63 -6.26
CA VAL A 173 11.68 10.36 -7.60
C VAL A 173 10.90 11.17 -8.62
N GLN A 174 11.62 11.94 -9.45
CA GLN A 174 11.02 12.67 -10.56
C GLN A 174 10.86 11.76 -11.77
N THR A 175 9.65 11.71 -12.34
CA THR A 175 9.35 10.92 -13.55
C THR A 175 9.18 11.79 -14.78
N SER A 176 8.80 13.05 -14.60
CA SER A 176 8.71 14.06 -15.65
C SER A 176 8.96 15.46 -15.05
N PRO A 177 9.03 16.51 -15.84
CA PRO A 177 9.16 17.88 -15.31
C PRO A 177 8.05 18.28 -14.32
N THR A 178 6.92 17.62 -14.35
CA THR A 178 5.74 17.97 -13.53
C THR A 178 5.21 16.82 -12.67
N THR A 179 5.79 15.62 -12.75
CA THR A 179 5.32 14.43 -12.02
C THR A 179 6.41 13.81 -11.17
N TRP A 180 6.03 13.39 -9.97
CA TRP A 180 6.89 12.78 -8.97
C TRP A 180 6.17 11.63 -8.27
N TYR A 181 6.93 10.69 -7.71
CA TYR A 181 6.40 9.79 -6.69
C TYR A 181 7.32 9.72 -5.48
N PHE A 182 6.73 9.50 -4.34
CA PHE A 182 7.45 9.12 -3.12
C PHE A 182 7.48 7.61 -3.01
N GLU A 183 8.67 7.03 -3.00
CA GLU A 183 8.90 5.61 -2.77
C GLU A 183 9.24 5.38 -1.31
N ILE A 184 8.56 4.42 -0.68
CA ILE A 184 8.91 3.98 0.66
C ILE A 184 8.79 2.45 0.77
N THR A 185 9.87 1.82 1.27
CA THR A 185 9.93 0.37 1.53
C THR A 185 10.21 0.12 3.00
N ALA A 186 9.46 -0.78 3.61
CA ALA A 186 9.67 -1.20 4.99
C ALA A 186 9.27 -2.66 5.21
N ASN A 187 9.72 -3.27 6.31
CA ASN A 187 9.28 -4.61 6.73
C ASN A 187 7.78 -4.66 7.04
N ARG A 188 7.20 -3.57 7.52
CA ARG A 188 5.77 -3.37 7.79
C ARG A 188 5.42 -1.89 7.80
N PHE A 189 4.14 -1.60 7.68
CA PHE A 189 3.58 -0.26 7.88
C PHE A 189 2.45 -0.27 8.90
N LEU A 190 2.30 0.83 9.63
CA LEU A 190 1.18 1.09 10.51
C LEU A 190 -0.01 1.63 9.70
N ARG A 191 -1.20 1.57 10.27
CA ARG A 191 -2.40 2.12 9.64
C ARG A 191 -2.21 3.59 9.33
N ASN A 192 -2.43 3.98 8.06
CA ASN A 192 -2.33 5.36 7.57
C ASN A 192 -0.90 5.96 7.56
N MET A 193 0.14 5.19 7.94
CA MET A 193 1.51 5.68 8.10
C MET A 193 2.05 6.38 6.85
N VAL A 194 2.02 5.73 5.69
CA VAL A 194 2.58 6.30 4.45
C VAL A 194 1.91 7.64 4.10
N ARG A 195 0.60 7.74 4.25
CA ARG A 195 -0.15 8.96 3.95
C ARG A 195 0.19 10.11 4.90
N ALA A 196 0.44 9.82 6.18
CA ALA A 196 0.88 10.81 7.16
C ALA A 196 2.35 11.25 6.93
N VAL A 197 3.23 10.29 6.60
CA VAL A 197 4.63 10.57 6.21
C VAL A 197 4.68 11.51 5.01
N VAL A 198 3.92 11.21 3.95
CA VAL A 198 3.85 12.06 2.75
C VAL A 198 3.35 13.46 3.09
N GLY A 199 2.29 13.59 3.91
CA GLY A 199 1.77 14.89 4.31
C GLY A 199 2.79 15.73 5.08
N THR A 200 3.53 15.10 5.97
CA THR A 200 4.59 15.77 6.74
C THR A 200 5.75 16.21 5.84
N LEU A 201 6.17 15.36 4.89
CA LEU A 201 7.18 15.73 3.90
C LEU A 201 6.73 16.88 2.99
N ILE A 202 5.46 16.91 2.60
CA ILE A 202 4.88 18.03 1.84
C ILE A 202 4.92 19.32 2.67
N ASP A 203 4.65 19.27 3.97
CA ASP A 203 4.77 20.45 4.85
C ASP A 203 6.22 20.97 4.93
N VAL A 204 7.23 20.07 4.92
CA VAL A 204 8.65 20.44 4.77
C VAL A 204 8.91 21.11 3.42
N GLY A 205 8.45 20.48 2.33
CA GLY A 205 8.66 20.97 0.95
C GLY A 205 8.06 22.34 0.69
N ARG A 206 6.94 22.66 1.36
CA ARG A 206 6.29 23.96 1.33
C ARG A 206 6.96 25.02 2.22
N GLY A 207 7.89 24.61 3.08
CA GLY A 207 8.45 25.46 4.12
C GLY A 207 7.47 25.82 5.24
N LYS A 208 6.39 25.04 5.42
CA LYS A 208 5.41 25.20 6.51
C LYS A 208 5.99 24.78 7.84
N ILE A 209 6.87 23.78 7.83
CA ILE A 209 7.69 23.35 8.97
C ILE A 209 9.17 23.37 8.58
N THR A 210 10.04 23.68 9.55
CA THR A 210 11.49 23.62 9.38
C THR A 210 11.99 22.18 9.52
N MET A 211 13.24 21.91 9.15
CA MET A 211 13.88 20.61 9.38
C MET A 211 13.94 20.25 10.88
N GLU A 212 14.21 21.24 11.73
CA GLU A 212 14.23 21.05 13.18
C GLU A 212 12.85 20.61 13.70
N GLN A 213 11.78 21.28 13.27
CA GLN A 213 10.40 20.91 13.62
C GLN A 213 10.04 19.52 13.07
N PHE A 214 10.49 19.18 11.87
CA PHE A 214 10.29 17.83 11.32
C PHE A 214 10.98 16.77 12.18
N LEU A 215 12.22 17.00 12.60
CA LEU A 215 12.95 16.08 13.47
C LEU A 215 12.30 15.94 14.86
N ASP A 216 11.76 17.03 15.39
CA ASP A 216 11.01 16.98 16.67
C ASP A 216 9.73 16.14 16.51
N ILE A 217 8.97 16.33 15.43
CA ILE A 217 7.81 15.48 15.12
C ILE A 217 8.22 14.00 15.01
N LEU A 218 9.33 13.72 14.31
CA LEU A 218 9.82 12.36 14.10
C LEU A 218 10.19 11.67 15.41
N HIS A 219 10.87 12.36 16.32
CA HIS A 219 11.42 11.78 17.55
C HIS A 219 10.49 11.86 18.77
N ASN A 220 9.71 12.93 18.88
CA ASN A 220 8.96 13.27 20.09
C ASN A 220 7.46 13.51 19.80
N GLY A 221 7.08 13.60 18.54
CA GLY A 221 5.74 14.02 18.14
C GLY A 221 4.67 12.94 18.35
N SER A 222 3.44 13.42 18.34
CA SER A 222 2.22 12.62 18.29
C SER A 222 1.58 12.70 16.90
N ARG A 223 0.49 11.95 16.68
CA ARG A 223 -0.24 11.98 15.39
C ARG A 223 -0.79 13.39 15.06
N SER A 224 -1.11 14.21 16.08
CA SER A 224 -1.59 15.58 15.89
C SER A 224 -0.50 16.56 15.42
N ASP A 225 0.75 16.25 15.68
CA ASP A 225 1.89 17.10 15.30
C ASP A 225 2.37 16.78 13.88
N ALA A 226 2.17 15.54 13.43
CA ALA A 226 2.46 15.14 12.06
C ALA A 226 1.48 15.78 11.05
N GLY A 227 1.92 15.91 9.81
CA GLY A 227 1.14 16.47 8.72
C GLY A 227 -0.18 15.73 8.46
N GLU A 228 -1.07 16.37 7.72
CA GLU A 228 -2.35 15.80 7.31
C GLU A 228 -2.16 14.50 6.52
N SER A 229 -3.06 13.55 6.74
CA SER A 229 -3.05 12.30 5.96
C SER A 229 -3.47 12.56 4.53
N MET A 230 -2.57 12.37 3.59
CA MET A 230 -2.84 12.60 2.17
C MET A 230 -3.93 11.64 1.63
N PRO A 231 -4.68 12.03 0.59
CA PRO A 231 -5.72 11.19 -0.03
C PRO A 231 -5.21 9.79 -0.45
N GLY A 232 -6.08 8.78 -0.37
CA GLY A 232 -5.70 7.39 -0.71
C GLY A 232 -5.56 7.12 -2.20
N ASN A 233 -6.25 7.88 -3.05
CA ASN A 233 -6.30 7.68 -4.50
C ASN A 233 -4.96 7.89 -5.25
N ALA A 234 -3.94 8.40 -4.59
CA ALA A 234 -2.60 8.56 -5.14
C ALA A 234 -1.59 7.56 -4.54
N LEU A 235 -2.05 6.68 -3.64
CA LEU A 235 -1.22 5.68 -2.97
C LEU A 235 -1.38 4.30 -3.61
N PHE A 236 -0.25 3.68 -3.93
CA PHE A 236 -0.17 2.34 -4.51
C PHE A 236 0.73 1.45 -3.67
N LEU A 237 0.23 0.27 -3.31
CA LEU A 237 1.10 -0.84 -2.93
C LEU A 237 1.74 -1.37 -4.22
N GLU A 238 3.03 -1.11 -4.40
CA GLU A 238 3.77 -1.50 -5.61
C GLU A 238 4.19 -2.96 -5.56
N ASP A 239 4.67 -3.41 -4.40
CA ASP A 239 5.18 -4.77 -4.26
C ASP A 239 5.17 -5.29 -2.83
N VAL A 240 5.15 -6.63 -2.70
CA VAL A 240 5.31 -7.36 -1.44
C VAL A 240 6.43 -8.39 -1.62
N GLY A 241 7.53 -8.19 -0.91
CA GLY A 241 8.71 -9.08 -1.00
C GLY A 241 8.60 -10.29 -0.08
N TYR A 242 9.11 -11.44 -0.57
CA TYR A 242 9.26 -12.70 0.16
C TYR A 242 10.65 -13.29 -0.10
N MET A 243 11.21 -14.04 0.87
CA MET A 243 12.55 -14.65 0.69
C MET A 243 12.53 -15.96 -0.09
N GLU A 244 11.40 -16.67 -0.16
CA GLU A 244 11.31 -18.06 -0.67
C GLU A 244 10.17 -18.25 -1.68
N LEU A 245 9.98 -17.34 -2.60
CA LEU A 245 8.98 -17.45 -3.68
C LEU A 245 9.62 -17.52 -5.05
#